data_4d2bbc13fb1563fdef34063dac586e66
#
_entry.id   4d2bbc13fb1563fdef34063dac586e66
#
_cell.length_a   1.000
_cell.length_b   1.000
_cell.length_c   1.000
_cell.angle_alpha   90.00
_cell.angle_beta   90.00
_cell.angle_gamma   90.00
#
_symmetry.space_group_name_H-M   'P 1'
#
loop_
_entity.id
_entity.type
_entity.pdbx_description
1 polymer ?
#
loop_
_entity_poly.entity_id
_entity_poly.type
_entity_poly.pdbx_seq_one_letter_code
_entity_poly.pdbx_strand_id
1 'polypeptide(L)'
;QSLKYFAALVNADKVNGFTISGKGTINGNGHRYWKSFWLRRKVIPKCTNMDELRPRLLYVSNSNDVQISGVRLMNSPFWTTHIYRCNNIKLLNLHIFAPATPVKAPSSDAIDIDVCSNVLVKNCYMSVNDDAVALKGGKGPWADKAPENGSNTNIIIEDCTYGFCHSGLTCGSESI
;
A
#
# COMPACT_ATOMS: atom_id res chain seq x y z
N GLN A 1 -11.56 10.91 2.15
CA GLN A 1 -10.87 11.97 1.38
C GLN A 1 -10.70 11.48 -0.05
N SER A 2 -11.34 12.13 -1.01
CA SER A 2 -11.03 11.93 -2.42
C SER A 2 -9.66 12.55 -2.73
N LEU A 3 -8.62 11.90 -2.26
CA LEU A 3 -7.27 12.26 -2.66
C LEU A 3 -7.19 12.04 -4.17
N LYS A 4 -6.89 13.09 -4.92
CA LYS A 4 -6.62 12.98 -6.35
C LYS A 4 -5.32 12.20 -6.52
N TYR A 5 -5.42 10.90 -6.70
CA TYR A 5 -4.30 10.04 -7.07
C TYR A 5 -4.35 9.72 -8.57
N PHE A 6 -3.21 9.44 -9.15
CA PHE A 6 -3.19 8.71 -10.40
C PHE A 6 -3.81 7.31 -10.19
N ALA A 7 -4.45 6.78 -11.22
CA ALA A 7 -4.87 5.39 -11.21
C ALA A 7 -3.65 4.50 -10.89
N ALA A 8 -3.85 3.48 -10.09
CA ALA A 8 -2.81 2.48 -9.87
C ALA A 8 -2.52 1.71 -11.16
N LEU A 9 -1.42 0.97 -11.21
CA LEU A 9 -1.13 0.11 -12.37
C LEU A 9 -2.20 -0.98 -12.52
N VAL A 10 -2.66 -1.54 -11.40
CA VAL A 10 -3.80 -2.45 -11.36
C VAL A 10 -4.86 -1.88 -10.41
N ASN A 11 -6.08 -1.72 -10.91
CA ASN A 11 -7.21 -1.24 -10.12
C ASN A 11 -8.36 -2.24 -10.18
N ALA A 12 -9.00 -2.46 -9.03
CA ALA A 12 -10.27 -3.16 -8.93
C ALA A 12 -11.18 -2.39 -7.97
N ASP A 13 -12.40 -2.12 -8.38
CA ASP A 13 -13.39 -1.43 -7.55
C ASP A 13 -14.74 -2.13 -7.67
N LYS A 14 -15.39 -2.33 -6.52
CA LYS A 14 -16.73 -2.94 -6.43
C LYS A 14 -16.80 -4.31 -7.11
N VAL A 15 -15.78 -5.13 -6.90
CA VAL A 15 -15.73 -6.50 -7.43
C VAL A 15 -15.95 -7.52 -6.31
N ASN A 16 -16.41 -8.71 -6.69
CA ASN A 16 -16.55 -9.85 -5.82
C ASN A 16 -15.82 -11.05 -6.44
N GLY A 17 -14.86 -11.63 -5.70
CA GLY A 17 -14.05 -12.74 -6.21
C GLY A 17 -12.83 -12.30 -7.05
N PHE A 18 -12.21 -11.17 -6.78
CA PHE A 18 -11.00 -10.73 -7.49
C PHE A 18 -9.78 -11.55 -7.07
N THR A 19 -9.04 -12.09 -8.05
CA THR A 19 -7.84 -12.89 -7.78
C THR A 19 -6.68 -12.50 -8.68
N ILE A 20 -5.51 -12.27 -8.08
CA ILE A 20 -4.21 -12.28 -8.75
C ILE A 20 -3.41 -13.45 -8.17
N SER A 21 -2.94 -14.36 -9.02
CA SER A 21 -2.15 -15.51 -8.56
C SER A 21 -1.05 -15.88 -9.54
N GLY A 22 -0.07 -16.65 -9.05
CA GLY A 22 1.02 -17.17 -9.87
C GLY A 22 2.39 -16.82 -9.32
N LYS A 23 3.44 -16.96 -10.14
CA LYS A 23 4.85 -16.72 -9.79
C LYS A 23 5.47 -15.54 -10.54
N GLY A 24 4.65 -14.77 -11.25
CA GLY A 24 5.09 -13.63 -12.04
C GLY A 24 5.48 -12.42 -11.20
N THR A 25 5.94 -11.38 -11.89
CA THR A 25 6.31 -10.09 -11.29
C THR A 25 5.48 -8.97 -11.88
N ILE A 26 4.88 -8.16 -11.01
CA ILE A 26 4.31 -6.86 -11.38
C ILE A 26 5.30 -5.80 -10.93
N ASN A 27 5.89 -5.09 -11.91
CA ASN A 27 6.90 -4.08 -11.65
C ASN A 27 6.36 -2.69 -11.99
N GLY A 28 6.29 -1.82 -10.99
CA GLY A 28 5.77 -0.45 -11.13
C GLY A 28 6.72 0.52 -11.82
N ASN A 29 7.97 0.10 -12.05
CA ASN A 29 9.01 0.95 -12.68
C ASN A 29 9.10 2.36 -12.06
N GLY A 30 9.03 2.43 -10.72
CA GLY A 30 8.85 3.66 -9.94
C GLY A 30 10.02 4.65 -9.98
N HIS A 31 11.18 4.24 -10.46
CA HIS A 31 12.44 4.98 -10.37
C HIS A 31 12.34 6.44 -10.88
N ARG A 32 11.60 6.67 -11.97
CA ARG A 32 11.36 8.01 -12.53
C ARG A 32 10.60 8.90 -11.53
N TYR A 33 9.56 8.35 -10.88
CA TYR A 33 8.76 9.05 -9.88
C TYR A 33 9.57 9.37 -8.63
N TRP A 34 10.44 8.44 -8.18
CA TRP A 34 11.29 8.65 -7.01
C TRP A 34 12.29 9.77 -7.24
N LYS A 35 12.92 9.80 -8.43
CA LYS A 35 13.82 10.90 -8.81
C LYS A 35 13.10 12.24 -8.80
N SER A 36 11.91 12.32 -9.41
CA SER A 36 11.10 13.55 -9.45
C SER A 36 10.76 14.02 -8.03
N PHE A 37 10.33 13.11 -7.17
CA PHE A 37 10.01 13.39 -5.76
C PHE A 37 11.21 14.00 -5.01
N TRP A 38 12.37 13.38 -5.08
CA TRP A 38 13.55 13.86 -4.37
C TRP A 38 14.09 15.16 -4.95
N LEU A 39 14.00 15.35 -6.26
CA LEU A 39 14.37 16.59 -6.92
C LEU A 39 13.47 17.74 -6.45
N ARG A 40 12.15 17.52 -6.41
CA ARG A 40 11.20 18.50 -5.88
C ARG A 40 11.53 18.87 -4.42
N ARG A 41 11.76 17.89 -3.57
CA ARG A 41 12.13 18.13 -2.16
C ARG A 41 13.44 18.91 -1.99
N LYS A 42 14.38 18.70 -2.88
CA LYS A 42 15.65 19.44 -2.87
C LYS A 42 15.44 20.92 -3.24
N VAL A 43 14.55 21.20 -4.16
CA VAL A 43 14.27 22.56 -4.67
C VAL A 43 13.23 23.28 -3.80
N ILE A 44 12.25 22.55 -3.27
CA ILE A 44 11.15 23.08 -2.46
C ILE A 44 11.12 22.30 -1.11
N PRO A 45 11.92 22.71 -0.12
CA PRO A 45 12.06 21.95 1.14
C PRO A 45 10.75 21.75 1.93
N LYS A 46 9.77 22.64 1.73
CA LYS A 46 8.46 22.59 2.41
C LYS A 46 7.42 21.73 1.67
N CYS A 47 7.76 21.14 0.51
CA CYS A 47 6.79 20.30 -0.20
C CYS A 47 6.42 19.06 0.62
N THR A 48 5.16 18.68 0.53
CA THR A 48 4.60 17.49 1.17
C THR A 48 4.79 16.25 0.30
N ASN A 49 4.47 15.07 0.85
CA ASN A 49 4.46 13.84 0.06
C ASN A 49 3.41 13.85 -1.06
N MET A 50 2.40 14.73 -0.94
CA MET A 50 1.28 14.82 -1.88
C MET A 50 1.51 15.83 -3.03
N ASP A 51 2.52 16.68 -2.92
CA ASP A 51 2.83 17.66 -3.98
C ASP A 51 3.44 17.02 -5.23
N GLU A 52 3.95 15.80 -5.09
CA GLU A 52 4.39 14.97 -6.21
C GLU A 52 3.52 13.72 -6.26
N LEU A 53 2.47 13.77 -7.07
CA LEU A 53 1.53 12.66 -7.21
C LEU A 53 2.22 11.45 -7.86
N ARG A 54 2.05 10.30 -7.24
CA ARG A 54 2.65 9.04 -7.67
C ARG A 54 1.58 7.93 -7.65
N PRO A 55 1.50 7.08 -8.68
CA PRO A 55 0.54 5.98 -8.69
C PRO A 55 0.91 4.89 -7.69
N ARG A 56 -0.09 4.25 -7.11
CA ARG A 56 0.07 2.96 -6.41
C ARG A 56 0.36 1.85 -7.42
N LEU A 57 0.89 0.73 -6.96
CA LEU A 57 1.03 -0.44 -7.83
C LEU A 57 -0.30 -1.18 -7.96
N LEU A 58 -0.88 -1.59 -6.83
CA LEU A 58 -2.19 -2.22 -6.77
C LEU A 58 -3.14 -1.38 -5.91
N TYR A 59 -4.36 -1.20 -6.37
CA TYR A 59 -5.44 -0.58 -5.61
C TYR A 59 -6.73 -1.37 -5.77
N VAL A 60 -7.23 -1.90 -4.65
CA VAL A 60 -8.49 -2.63 -4.61
C VAL A 60 -9.41 -1.93 -3.62
N SER A 61 -10.62 -1.58 -4.05
CA SER A 61 -11.56 -0.84 -3.22
C SER A 61 -12.97 -1.39 -3.27
N ASN A 62 -13.71 -1.19 -2.16
CA ASN A 62 -15.15 -1.53 -2.04
C ASN A 62 -15.48 -2.96 -2.50
N SER A 63 -14.59 -3.92 -2.23
CA SER A 63 -14.62 -5.26 -2.83
C SER A 63 -14.65 -6.35 -1.78
N ASN A 64 -15.14 -7.53 -2.16
CA ASN A 64 -15.16 -8.71 -1.31
C ASN A 64 -14.43 -9.88 -1.96
N ASP A 65 -14.00 -10.85 -1.14
CA ASP A 65 -13.37 -12.10 -1.60
C ASP A 65 -12.16 -11.83 -2.52
N VAL A 66 -11.22 -11.05 -2.01
CA VAL A 66 -10.00 -10.65 -2.73
C VAL A 66 -8.85 -11.57 -2.35
N GLN A 67 -8.17 -12.13 -3.33
CA GLN A 67 -6.94 -12.89 -3.10
C GLN A 67 -5.80 -12.40 -4.00
N ILE A 68 -4.64 -12.15 -3.40
CA ILE A 68 -3.40 -11.88 -4.13
C ILE A 68 -2.36 -12.86 -3.60
N SER A 69 -1.81 -13.70 -4.47
CA SER A 69 -0.96 -14.81 -4.01
C SER A 69 0.19 -15.19 -4.95
N GLY A 70 1.36 -15.44 -4.36
CA GLY A 70 2.54 -16.01 -5.02
C GLY A 70 3.33 -15.05 -5.92
N VAL A 71 2.82 -13.87 -6.20
CA VAL A 71 3.43 -12.90 -7.10
C VAL A 71 4.49 -12.03 -6.42
N ARG A 72 5.39 -11.47 -7.23
CA ARG A 72 6.32 -10.43 -6.81
C ARG A 72 5.77 -9.06 -7.18
N LEU A 73 5.77 -8.14 -6.22
CA LEU A 73 5.33 -6.76 -6.39
C LEU A 73 6.54 -5.86 -6.17
N MET A 74 6.99 -5.17 -7.22
CA MET A 74 8.27 -4.51 -7.18
C MET A 74 8.22 -3.07 -7.68
N ASN A 75 9.05 -2.23 -7.09
CA ASN A 75 9.35 -0.89 -7.56
C ASN A 75 8.09 -0.02 -7.74
N SER A 76 7.18 -0.08 -6.77
CA SER A 76 6.02 0.81 -6.78
C SER A 76 6.44 2.27 -6.73
N PRO A 77 5.84 3.16 -7.51
CA PRO A 77 6.08 4.60 -7.40
C PRO A 77 5.66 5.19 -6.05
N PHE A 78 4.67 4.60 -5.40
CA PHE A 78 4.06 4.98 -4.12
C PHE A 78 3.70 3.72 -3.34
N TRP A 79 2.66 3.72 -2.51
CA TRP A 79 2.14 2.54 -1.81
C TRP A 79 2.01 1.35 -2.76
N THR A 80 2.48 0.18 -2.33
CA THR A 80 2.54 -0.96 -3.24
C THR A 80 1.19 -1.65 -3.36
N THR A 81 0.60 -2.04 -2.23
CA THR A 81 -0.71 -2.73 -2.22
C THR A 81 -1.65 -2.00 -1.30
N HIS A 82 -2.58 -1.24 -1.84
CA HIS A 82 -3.58 -0.54 -1.05
C HIS A 82 -4.94 -1.22 -1.19
N ILE A 83 -5.44 -1.76 -0.09
CA ILE A 83 -6.75 -2.39 0.01
C ILE A 83 -7.64 -1.47 0.84
N TYR A 84 -8.72 -0.97 0.25
CA TYR A 84 -9.58 0.03 0.86
C TYR A 84 -11.05 -0.41 0.90
N ARG A 85 -11.65 -0.41 2.09
CA ARG A 85 -13.06 -0.78 2.31
C ARG A 85 -13.42 -2.15 1.71
N CYS A 86 -12.59 -3.12 1.99
CA CYS A 86 -12.74 -4.48 1.48
C CYS A 86 -12.98 -5.47 2.63
N ASN A 87 -13.58 -6.59 2.29
CA ASN A 87 -13.86 -7.67 3.23
C ASN A 87 -13.43 -9.03 2.66
N ASN A 88 -12.99 -9.94 3.52
CA ASN A 88 -12.48 -11.27 3.20
C ASN A 88 -11.30 -11.22 2.22
N ILE A 89 -10.15 -10.80 2.74
CA ILE A 89 -8.93 -10.53 1.98
C ILE A 89 -7.87 -11.57 2.33
N LYS A 90 -7.20 -12.11 1.32
CA LYS A 90 -6.06 -13.00 1.46
C LYS A 90 -4.86 -12.50 0.67
N LEU A 91 -3.79 -12.14 1.37
CA LEU A 91 -2.50 -11.72 0.80
C LEU A 91 -1.47 -12.79 1.19
N LEU A 92 -1.13 -13.67 0.25
CA LEU A 92 -0.44 -14.91 0.57
C LEU A 92 0.85 -15.07 -0.26
N ASN A 93 1.93 -15.47 0.39
CA ASN A 93 3.20 -15.82 -0.30
C ASN A 93 3.70 -14.70 -1.23
N LEU A 94 3.54 -13.45 -0.85
CA LEU A 94 3.96 -12.31 -1.65
C LEU A 94 5.43 -11.99 -1.40
N HIS A 95 6.12 -11.51 -2.43
CA HIS A 95 7.44 -10.90 -2.31
C HIS A 95 7.34 -9.43 -2.73
N ILE A 96 7.38 -8.53 -1.76
CA ILE A 96 7.20 -7.09 -1.99
C ILE A 96 8.53 -6.38 -1.77
N PHE A 97 8.99 -5.64 -2.78
CA PHE A 97 10.31 -5.04 -2.75
C PHE A 97 10.35 -3.64 -3.38
N ALA A 98 11.01 -2.71 -2.68
CA ALA A 98 11.37 -1.39 -3.19
C ALA A 98 12.79 -1.02 -2.71
N PRO A 99 13.75 -0.70 -3.62
CA PRO A 99 15.15 -0.51 -3.26
C PRO A 99 15.40 0.81 -2.51
N ALA A 100 16.43 0.80 -1.66
CA ALA A 100 16.95 2.01 -1.02
C ALA A 100 18.01 2.72 -1.88
N THR A 101 18.62 1.99 -2.81
CA THR A 101 19.70 2.48 -3.69
C THR A 101 19.45 2.07 -5.14
N PRO A 102 19.95 2.82 -6.13
CA PRO A 102 20.65 4.12 -6.06
C PRO A 102 19.73 5.30 -5.74
N VAL A 103 18.41 5.12 -5.79
CA VAL A 103 17.41 6.12 -5.41
C VAL A 103 16.40 5.49 -4.47
N LYS A 104 16.30 6.02 -3.26
CA LYS A 104 15.34 5.55 -2.27
C LYS A 104 13.90 5.73 -2.79
N ALA A 105 13.10 4.68 -2.70
CA ALA A 105 11.67 4.71 -3.03
C ALA A 105 10.88 5.38 -1.88
N PRO A 106 10.35 6.58 -2.05
CA PRO A 106 9.63 7.29 -0.98
C PRO A 106 8.18 6.81 -0.87
N SER A 107 7.67 6.69 0.37
CA SER A 107 6.31 6.25 0.66
C SER A 107 5.96 4.93 -0.07
N SER A 108 6.82 3.93 0.10
CA SER A 108 6.72 2.64 -0.60
C SER A 108 6.20 1.53 0.30
N ASP A 109 5.25 1.87 1.16
CA ASP A 109 4.56 0.92 2.04
C ASP A 109 4.20 -0.36 1.27
N ALA A 110 4.44 -1.54 1.86
CA ALA A 110 4.23 -2.77 1.13
C ALA A 110 2.73 -3.12 1.08
N ILE A 111 2.04 -3.04 2.21
CA ILE A 111 0.62 -3.35 2.32
C ILE A 111 -0.06 -2.29 3.19
N ASP A 112 -1.01 -1.58 2.61
CA ASP A 112 -1.90 -0.64 3.30
C ASP A 112 -3.29 -1.27 3.41
N ILE A 113 -3.72 -1.56 4.63
CA ILE A 113 -5.04 -2.08 4.96
C ILE A 113 -5.87 -0.92 5.52
N ASP A 114 -6.88 -0.50 4.79
CA ASP A 114 -7.60 0.75 5.03
C ASP A 114 -9.10 0.48 5.11
N VAL A 115 -9.68 0.59 6.31
CA VAL A 115 -11.11 0.31 6.59
C VAL A 115 -11.53 -1.09 6.11
N CYS A 116 -10.75 -2.11 6.42
CA CYS A 116 -10.99 -3.48 5.97
C CYS A 116 -11.38 -4.41 7.11
N SER A 117 -12.02 -5.53 6.75
CA SER A 117 -12.36 -6.59 7.68
C SER A 117 -12.00 -7.98 7.15
N ASN A 118 -11.69 -8.91 8.07
CA ASN A 118 -11.35 -10.30 7.75
C ASN A 118 -10.17 -10.39 6.76
N VAL A 119 -9.01 -9.89 7.19
CA VAL A 119 -7.79 -9.85 6.37
C VAL A 119 -6.76 -10.84 6.91
N LEU A 120 -6.25 -11.68 6.03
CA LEU A 120 -5.12 -12.57 6.29
C LEU A 120 -3.92 -12.16 5.42
N VAL A 121 -2.82 -11.77 6.06
CA VAL A 121 -1.51 -11.58 5.44
C VAL A 121 -0.61 -12.71 5.94
N LYS A 122 -0.21 -13.61 5.05
CA LYS A 122 0.53 -14.80 5.46
C LYS A 122 1.70 -15.11 4.53
N ASN A 123 2.82 -15.53 5.16
CA ASN A 123 4.01 -16.00 4.47
C ASN A 123 4.53 -15.02 3.42
N CYS A 124 4.51 -13.72 3.73
CA CYS A 124 4.97 -12.65 2.85
C CYS A 124 6.38 -12.20 3.24
N TYR A 125 7.21 -11.91 2.24
CA TYR A 125 8.45 -11.17 2.41
C TYR A 125 8.27 -9.72 1.98
N MET A 126 8.62 -8.78 2.84
CA MET A 126 8.48 -7.34 2.59
C MET A 126 9.79 -6.62 2.90
N SER A 127 10.35 -5.93 1.90
CA SER A 127 11.53 -5.09 2.05
C SER A 127 11.35 -3.80 1.25
N VAL A 128 10.99 -2.74 1.95
CA VAL A 128 10.54 -1.47 1.37
C VAL A 128 11.15 -0.29 2.13
N ASN A 129 10.95 0.95 1.66
CA ASN A 129 11.55 2.14 2.29
C ASN A 129 10.53 2.94 3.13
N ASP A 130 9.41 2.34 3.44
CA ASP A 130 8.41 2.83 4.37
C ASP A 130 7.87 1.64 5.19
N ASP A 131 6.64 1.63 5.64
CA ASP A 131 6.10 0.57 6.48
C ASP A 131 5.87 -0.73 5.70
N ALA A 132 6.08 -1.88 6.33
CA ALA A 132 5.76 -3.18 5.72
C ALA A 132 4.25 -3.39 5.68
N VAL A 133 3.56 -3.26 6.81
CA VAL A 133 2.10 -3.26 6.88
C VAL A 133 1.62 -2.03 7.62
N ALA A 134 0.73 -1.26 7.01
CA ALA A 134 0.12 -0.09 7.63
C ALA A 134 -1.40 -0.26 7.73
N LEU A 135 -1.93 -0.12 8.95
CA LEU A 135 -3.36 -0.10 9.20
C LEU A 135 -3.85 1.34 9.18
N LYS A 136 -4.81 1.63 8.30
CA LYS A 136 -5.32 2.98 8.06
C LYS A 136 -6.85 3.00 8.24
N GLY A 137 -7.42 4.17 8.56
CA GLY A 137 -8.84 4.29 8.84
C GLY A 137 -9.40 5.70 8.67
N GLY A 138 -8.55 6.65 8.32
CA GLY A 138 -8.93 8.05 8.13
C GLY A 138 -7.85 9.00 8.61
N LYS A 139 -8.02 10.29 8.35
CA LYS A 139 -7.02 11.31 8.71
C LYS A 139 -7.66 12.66 9.05
N GLY A 140 -7.06 13.31 10.04
CA GLY A 140 -7.40 14.67 10.44
C GLY A 140 -8.38 14.74 11.61
N PRO A 141 -8.62 15.95 12.16
CA PRO A 141 -9.34 16.13 13.42
C PRO A 141 -10.83 15.76 13.37
N TRP A 142 -11.38 15.57 12.20
CA TRP A 142 -12.80 15.19 11.99
C TRP A 142 -12.92 13.84 11.25
N ALA A 143 -11.86 13.04 11.28
CA ALA A 143 -11.83 11.78 10.55
C ALA A 143 -12.92 10.80 11.03
N ASP A 144 -13.24 10.81 12.30
CA ASP A 144 -14.30 10.01 12.92
C ASP A 144 -15.73 10.33 12.42
N LYS A 145 -15.90 11.50 11.80
CA LYS A 145 -17.19 11.97 11.25
C LYS A 145 -17.37 11.72 9.77
N ALA A 146 -16.30 11.35 9.08
CA ALA A 146 -16.35 11.13 7.64
C ALA A 146 -16.82 9.69 7.35
N PRO A 147 -17.92 9.49 6.60
CA PRO A 147 -18.53 8.17 6.40
C PRO A 147 -17.67 7.20 5.59
N GLU A 148 -16.66 7.72 4.90
CA GLU A 148 -15.66 6.93 4.18
C GLU A 148 -14.54 6.37 5.06
N ASN A 149 -14.41 6.86 6.29
CA ASN A 149 -13.44 6.39 7.28
C ASN A 149 -14.03 5.29 8.16
N GLY A 150 -13.18 4.60 8.88
CA GLY A 150 -13.62 3.53 9.78
C GLY A 150 -12.46 2.69 10.33
N SER A 151 -12.82 1.62 10.99
CA SER A 151 -11.89 0.71 11.64
C SER A 151 -11.49 -0.45 10.76
N ASN A 152 -10.31 -0.99 11.02
CA ASN A 152 -9.92 -2.32 10.57
C ASN A 152 -10.33 -3.35 11.63
N THR A 153 -10.89 -4.47 11.24
CA THR A 153 -11.35 -5.52 12.14
C THR A 153 -10.95 -6.91 11.68
N ASN A 154 -10.60 -7.78 12.62
CA ASN A 154 -10.19 -9.16 12.35
C ASN A 154 -9.04 -9.23 11.32
N ILE A 155 -7.91 -8.64 11.67
CA ILE A 155 -6.69 -8.62 10.86
C ILE A 155 -5.70 -9.63 11.45
N ILE A 156 -5.24 -10.57 10.63
CA ILE A 156 -4.25 -11.57 11.00
C ILE A 156 -3.02 -11.38 10.10
N ILE A 157 -1.87 -11.22 10.71
CA ILE A 157 -0.57 -11.13 10.03
C ILE A 157 0.31 -12.20 10.66
N GLU A 158 0.69 -13.20 9.88
CA GLU A 158 1.45 -14.34 10.41
C GLU A 158 2.50 -14.84 9.43
N ASP A 159 3.55 -15.45 9.94
CA ASP A 159 4.63 -16.09 9.18
C ASP A 159 5.30 -15.15 8.16
N CYS A 160 5.30 -13.83 8.42
CA CYS A 160 5.87 -12.83 7.54
C CYS A 160 7.32 -12.52 7.90
N THR A 161 8.13 -12.24 6.88
CA THR A 161 9.52 -11.84 7.03
C THR A 161 9.68 -10.39 6.60
N TYR A 162 10.24 -9.58 7.49
CA TYR A 162 10.53 -8.18 7.26
C TYR A 162 12.01 -7.99 6.97
N GLY A 163 12.32 -7.47 5.79
CA GLY A 163 13.66 -7.01 5.44
C GLY A 163 13.87 -5.57 5.90
N PHE A 164 14.36 -4.71 5.00
CA PHE A 164 14.46 -3.29 5.31
C PHE A 164 13.08 -2.63 5.25
N CYS A 165 12.66 -1.97 6.33
CA CYS A 165 11.41 -1.19 6.40
C CYS A 165 11.49 -0.20 7.58
N HIS A 166 10.62 0.82 7.61
CA HIS A 166 10.52 1.72 8.76
C HIS A 166 9.88 0.99 9.94
N SER A 167 8.81 0.24 9.69
CA SER A 167 8.11 -0.55 10.69
C SER A 167 7.60 -1.86 10.07
N GLY A 168 7.56 -2.93 10.86
CA GLY A 168 6.92 -4.19 10.46
C GLY A 168 5.40 -4.07 10.42
N LEU A 169 4.82 -3.39 11.43
CA LEU A 169 3.40 -3.08 11.53
C LEU A 169 3.23 -1.68 12.12
N THR A 170 2.43 -0.86 11.47
CA THR A 170 2.12 0.52 11.90
C THR A 170 0.61 0.73 11.92
N CYS A 171 0.11 1.46 12.94
CA CYS A 171 -1.22 2.03 12.93
C CYS A 171 -1.10 3.50 12.58
N GLY A 172 -1.38 3.86 11.34
CA GLY A 172 -1.26 5.25 10.87
C GLY A 172 -0.37 5.42 9.62
N SER A 173 -0.01 6.65 9.32
CA SER A 173 -0.41 7.96 9.91
C SER A 173 -1.87 8.36 9.60
N GLU A 174 -2.53 7.70 8.68
CA GLU A 174 -3.95 7.84 8.35
C GLU A 174 -4.78 6.94 9.28
N SER A 175 -4.84 7.28 10.58
CA SER A 175 -5.66 6.59 11.59
C SER A 175 -6.52 7.58 12.37
N ILE A 176 -7.63 7.10 12.91
CA ILE A 176 -8.56 7.84 13.77
C ILE A 176 -8.29 7.48 15.23
#